data_afd2994b0829e361996804a88902e3f8
#
_entry.id   afd2994b0829e361996804a88902e3f8
#
_cell.length_a   1.000
_cell.length_b   1.000
_cell.length_c   1.000
_cell.angle_alpha   90.00
_cell.angle_beta   90.00
_cell.angle_gamma   90.00
#
_symmetry.space_group_name_H-M   'P 1'
#
loop_
_entity.id
_entity.type
_entity.pdbx_description
1 polymer ?
#
loop_
_entity_poly.entity_id
_entity_poly.type
_entity_poly.pdbx_seq_one_letter_code
_entity_poly.pdbx_strand_id
1 'polypeptide(L)'
;MKKQTKIIIATVTSIVALISLGGCAMTQKESNKQDKKVTSTKKDIADDKEAVNQKQLAYLKKHEQEIIDLVKAQSQKVESVQIDWEETQWSDGGLTNPEYYINVFGRINNIEESGWGVDIPINDDESVNLEEMIMGDYISIGGEPIT
;
A
#
# COMPACT_ATOMS: atom_id res chain seq x y z
N MET A 1 -5.09 46.00 -19.62
CA MET A 1 -6.24 45.07 -19.82
C MET A 1 -6.11 43.92 -18.83
N LYS A 2 -6.94 43.91 -17.81
CA LYS A 2 -6.93 42.89 -16.73
C LYS A 2 -7.78 41.70 -17.18
N LYS A 3 -7.17 40.51 -17.34
CA LYS A 3 -7.91 39.27 -17.58
C LYS A 3 -8.36 38.71 -16.24
N GLN A 4 -9.65 38.66 -16.03
CA GLN A 4 -10.34 38.05 -14.90
C GLN A 4 -10.35 36.52 -15.07
N THR A 5 -9.71 35.80 -14.16
CA THR A 5 -9.77 34.35 -14.11
C THR A 5 -11.02 33.93 -13.33
N LYS A 6 -11.97 33.30 -14.00
CA LYS A 6 -13.19 32.76 -13.39
C LYS A 6 -12.88 31.45 -12.69
N ILE A 7 -13.02 31.45 -11.37
CA ILE A 7 -12.96 30.24 -10.54
C ILE A 7 -14.33 29.56 -10.64
N ILE A 8 -14.36 28.34 -11.16
CA ILE A 8 -15.55 27.49 -11.17
C ILE A 8 -15.50 26.63 -9.91
N ILE A 9 -16.38 26.92 -8.98
CA ILE A 9 -16.60 26.09 -7.78
C ILE A 9 -17.60 25.01 -8.17
N ALA A 10 -17.14 23.77 -8.26
CA ALA A 10 -18.01 22.61 -8.42
C ALA A 10 -18.50 22.16 -7.05
N THR A 11 -19.77 22.35 -6.78
CA THR A 11 -20.45 21.84 -5.58
C THR A 11 -20.75 20.36 -5.74
N VAL A 12 -20.15 19.54 -4.89
CA VAL A 12 -20.46 18.11 -4.79
C VAL A 12 -21.69 17.95 -3.91
N THR A 13 -22.78 17.54 -4.53
CA THR A 13 -24.04 17.20 -3.83
C THR A 13 -23.95 15.79 -3.24
N SER A 14 -23.97 15.70 -1.92
CA SER A 14 -24.06 14.44 -1.16
C SER A 14 -25.46 13.83 -1.30
N ILE A 15 -25.56 12.64 -1.85
CA ILE A 15 -26.79 11.85 -1.82
C ILE A 15 -26.74 10.95 -0.59
N VAL A 16 -27.55 11.29 0.41
CA VAL A 16 -27.82 10.44 1.57
C VAL A 16 -28.99 9.53 1.22
N ALA A 17 -28.74 8.26 1.02
CA ALA A 17 -29.79 7.25 0.88
C ALA A 17 -30.15 6.70 2.27
N LEU A 18 -31.30 7.11 2.77
CA LEU A 18 -31.92 6.51 3.95
C LEU A 18 -32.58 5.19 3.56
N ILE A 19 -32.05 4.09 4.06
CA ILE A 19 -32.75 2.79 3.99
C ILE A 19 -33.50 2.62 5.30
N SER A 20 -34.83 2.70 5.20
CA SER A 20 -35.78 2.54 6.26
C SER A 20 -35.94 1.09 6.72
N LEU A 21 -36.01 0.96 8.03
CA LEU A 21 -36.33 -0.21 8.82
C LEU A 21 -37.67 -0.86 8.41
N GLY A 22 -37.66 -2.15 8.16
CA GLY A 22 -38.83 -2.99 8.19
C GLY A 22 -38.65 -4.08 9.23
N GLY A 23 -39.23 -3.86 10.40
CA GLY A 23 -39.27 -4.86 11.45
C GLY A 23 -40.41 -5.86 11.26
N CYS A 24 -40.24 -7.09 11.73
CA CYS A 24 -41.31 -7.95 12.26
C CYS A 24 -40.75 -8.84 13.35
N ALA A 25 -41.31 -8.63 14.53
CA ALA A 25 -41.17 -9.51 15.68
C ALA A 25 -42.09 -10.73 15.55
N MET A 26 -41.68 -11.89 16.09
CA MET A 26 -42.43 -12.75 17.02
C MET A 26 -41.67 -14.04 17.32
N THR A 27 -41.25 -14.17 18.54
CA THR A 27 -41.77 -15.01 19.64
C THR A 27 -41.34 -16.50 19.68
N GLN A 28 -40.51 -16.75 20.72
CA GLN A 28 -40.46 -17.91 21.67
C GLN A 28 -40.04 -19.29 21.17
N LYS A 29 -39.01 -19.81 21.73
CA LYS A 29 -38.81 -20.63 22.92
C LYS A 29 -37.86 -21.82 22.71
N GLU A 30 -36.93 -21.92 23.61
CA GLU A 30 -36.21 -23.08 24.15
C GLU A 30 -35.13 -23.82 23.35
N SER A 31 -33.94 -23.63 23.91
CA SER A 31 -32.98 -24.68 24.33
C SER A 31 -32.39 -25.60 23.28
N ASN A 32 -31.14 -25.40 22.87
CA ASN A 32 -30.04 -26.29 23.28
C ASN A 32 -28.66 -25.78 22.83
N LYS A 33 -27.67 -26.18 23.60
CA LYS A 33 -26.24 -25.95 23.48
C LYS A 33 -25.66 -26.27 22.10
N GLN A 34 -24.61 -25.52 21.80
CA GLN A 34 -23.39 -25.89 21.08
C GLN A 34 -23.20 -25.28 19.71
N ASP A 35 -21.97 -24.79 19.60
CA ASP A 35 -21.23 -24.31 18.43
C ASP A 35 -21.47 -22.87 18.00
N LYS A 36 -20.73 -21.97 18.68
CA LYS A 36 -20.27 -20.72 18.07
C LYS A 36 -19.31 -21.07 16.93
N LYS A 37 -19.83 -21.37 15.78
CA LYS A 37 -19.11 -21.30 14.52
C LYS A 37 -18.92 -19.81 14.23
N VAL A 38 -17.73 -19.30 14.55
CA VAL A 38 -17.30 -18.00 14.12
C VAL A 38 -17.21 -18.05 12.59
N THR A 39 -18.27 -17.64 11.94
CA THR A 39 -18.24 -17.34 10.51
C THR A 39 -17.65 -15.93 10.39
N SER A 40 -16.34 -15.81 10.54
CA SER A 40 -15.58 -14.65 10.09
C SER A 40 -15.81 -14.61 8.58
N THR A 41 -16.58 -13.65 8.11
CA THR A 41 -16.83 -13.49 6.69
C THR A 41 -15.52 -13.07 6.04
N LYS A 42 -15.19 -13.65 4.88
CA LYS A 42 -13.99 -13.30 4.08
C LYS A 42 -13.86 -11.78 3.84
N LYS A 43 -14.94 -11.05 3.98
CA LYS A 43 -15.01 -9.60 3.82
C LYS A 43 -14.35 -8.87 4.98
N ASP A 44 -14.57 -9.30 6.23
CA ASP A 44 -13.99 -8.64 7.41
C ASP A 44 -12.45 -8.76 7.43
N ILE A 45 -11.92 -9.93 6.99
CA ILE A 45 -10.46 -10.16 6.89
C ILE A 45 -9.82 -9.32 5.78
N ALA A 46 -10.53 -9.11 4.66
CA ALA A 46 -10.02 -8.30 3.58
C ALA A 46 -9.97 -6.81 3.94
N ASP A 47 -10.98 -6.32 4.66
CA ASP A 47 -11.06 -4.92 5.10
C ASP A 47 -9.98 -4.63 6.17
N ASP A 48 -9.68 -5.57 7.06
CA ASP A 48 -8.60 -5.45 8.06
C ASP A 48 -7.21 -5.40 7.39
N LYS A 49 -6.96 -6.27 6.40
CA LYS A 49 -5.69 -6.31 5.67
C LYS A 49 -5.45 -5.02 4.88
N GLU A 50 -6.47 -4.51 4.22
CA GLU A 50 -6.39 -3.23 3.48
C GLU A 50 -6.05 -2.07 4.42
N ALA A 51 -6.65 -2.02 5.62
CA ALA A 51 -6.35 -0.99 6.60
C ALA A 51 -4.90 -1.05 7.12
N VAL A 52 -4.33 -2.24 7.26
CA VAL A 52 -2.92 -2.44 7.63
C VAL A 52 -2.01 -1.95 6.49
N ASN A 53 -2.27 -2.38 5.26
CA ASN A 53 -1.49 -1.97 4.10
C ASN A 53 -1.46 -0.44 3.93
N GLN A 54 -2.60 0.23 4.14
CA GLN A 54 -2.67 1.69 4.06
C GLN A 54 -1.83 2.39 5.14
N LYS A 55 -1.79 1.83 6.36
CA LYS A 55 -0.94 2.37 7.44
C LYS A 55 0.55 2.19 7.11
N GLN A 56 0.93 1.03 6.61
CA GLN A 56 2.30 0.72 6.19
C GLN A 56 2.74 1.64 5.04
N LEU A 57 1.89 1.84 4.03
CA LEU A 57 2.15 2.76 2.92
C LEU A 57 2.31 4.21 3.40
N ALA A 58 1.45 4.66 4.32
CA ALA A 58 1.56 6.00 4.90
C ALA A 58 2.86 6.18 5.71
N TYR A 59 3.31 5.13 6.40
CA TYR A 59 4.59 5.10 7.10
C TYR A 59 5.76 5.23 6.11
N LEU A 60 5.78 4.42 5.04
CA LEU A 60 6.81 4.48 4.00
C LEU A 60 6.89 5.84 3.33
N LYS A 61 5.76 6.45 2.97
CA LYS A 61 5.71 7.80 2.40
C LYS A 61 6.30 8.87 3.33
N LYS A 62 6.17 8.69 4.63
CA LYS A 62 6.76 9.58 5.62
C LYS A 62 8.27 9.39 5.76
N HIS A 63 8.76 8.20 5.45
CA HIS A 63 10.17 7.80 5.52
C HIS A 63 10.80 7.60 4.14
N GLU A 64 10.25 8.20 3.10
CA GLU A 64 10.70 8.03 1.70
C GLU A 64 12.17 8.36 1.50
N GLN A 65 12.73 9.27 2.31
CA GLN A 65 14.12 9.67 2.22
C GLN A 65 15.09 8.52 2.47
N GLU A 66 14.74 7.59 3.37
CA GLU A 66 15.58 6.42 3.67
C GLU A 66 15.66 5.47 2.46
N ILE A 67 14.54 5.31 1.75
CA ILE A 67 14.50 4.53 0.50
C ILE A 67 15.31 5.22 -0.59
N ILE A 68 15.15 6.53 -0.75
CA ILE A 68 15.89 7.35 -1.72
C ILE A 68 17.40 7.24 -1.46
N ASP A 69 17.82 7.31 -0.22
CA ASP A 69 19.23 7.25 0.17
C ASP A 69 19.83 5.86 -0.13
N LEU A 70 19.08 4.78 0.13
CA LEU A 70 19.50 3.43 -0.24
C LEU A 70 19.72 3.30 -1.75
N VAL A 71 18.77 3.76 -2.57
CA VAL A 71 18.87 3.68 -4.04
C VAL A 71 20.02 4.53 -4.56
N LYS A 72 20.21 5.74 -4.05
CA LYS A 72 21.32 6.62 -4.42
C LYS A 72 22.69 6.05 -4.06
N ALA A 73 22.78 5.32 -2.96
CA ALA A 73 24.02 4.70 -2.53
C ALA A 73 24.53 3.61 -3.48
N GLN A 74 23.67 3.08 -4.36
CA GLN A 74 24.03 1.99 -5.29
C GLN A 74 24.95 2.46 -6.43
N SER A 75 24.79 3.69 -6.90
CA SER A 75 25.62 4.19 -8.00
C SER A 75 25.70 5.71 -7.99
N GLN A 76 26.89 6.24 -8.27
CA GLN A 76 27.11 7.69 -8.44
C GLN A 76 26.37 8.28 -9.65
N LYS A 77 25.87 7.43 -10.54
CA LYS A 77 25.06 7.83 -11.70
C LYS A 77 23.61 8.17 -11.34
N VAL A 78 23.19 7.85 -10.10
CA VAL A 78 21.85 8.16 -9.60
C VAL A 78 21.83 9.56 -8.99
N GLU A 79 21.36 10.54 -9.77
CA GLU A 79 21.26 11.94 -9.33
C GLU A 79 19.93 12.19 -8.61
N SER A 80 18.83 11.62 -9.11
CA SER A 80 17.51 11.73 -8.51
C SER A 80 16.77 10.39 -8.54
N VAL A 81 15.88 10.18 -7.56
CA VAL A 81 15.06 8.98 -7.40
C VAL A 81 13.61 9.41 -7.38
N GLN A 82 12.78 8.73 -8.15
CA GLN A 82 11.32 8.87 -8.16
C GLN A 82 10.72 7.57 -7.69
N ILE A 83 9.86 7.62 -6.66
CA ILE A 83 9.14 6.45 -6.14
C ILE A 83 7.75 6.39 -6.78
N ASP A 84 7.38 5.23 -7.30
CA ASP A 84 6.03 4.96 -7.80
C ASP A 84 5.20 4.25 -6.72
N TRP A 85 4.51 5.05 -5.92
CA TRP A 85 3.70 4.54 -4.82
C TRP A 85 2.48 3.73 -5.28
N GLU A 86 2.05 3.88 -6.52
CA GLU A 86 0.91 3.15 -7.08
C GLU A 86 1.30 1.72 -7.47
N GLU A 87 2.58 1.49 -7.75
CA GLU A 87 3.13 0.16 -8.04
C GLU A 87 3.60 -0.61 -6.80
N THR A 88 3.45 -0.04 -5.60
CA THR A 88 3.83 -0.72 -4.35
C THR A 88 3.04 -2.02 -4.16
N GLN A 89 3.73 -3.11 -3.84
CA GLN A 89 3.15 -4.44 -3.70
C GLN A 89 3.49 -5.06 -2.34
N TRP A 90 2.58 -5.88 -1.81
CA TRP A 90 2.78 -6.66 -0.59
C TRP A 90 2.97 -8.12 -0.98
N SER A 91 4.12 -8.68 -0.64
CA SER A 91 4.51 -10.05 -0.93
C SER A 91 4.56 -10.89 0.33
N ASP A 92 4.27 -12.19 0.20
CA ASP A 92 4.26 -13.18 1.29
C ASP A 92 5.44 -14.16 1.21
N GLY A 93 6.45 -13.87 0.40
CA GLY A 93 7.65 -14.69 0.24
C GLY A 93 7.41 -16.10 -0.31
N GLY A 94 6.17 -16.51 -0.48
CA GLY A 94 5.77 -17.81 -1.01
C GLY A 94 5.84 -18.96 -0.01
N LEU A 95 5.76 -20.20 -0.51
CA LEU A 95 5.58 -21.41 0.31
C LEU A 95 6.84 -21.87 1.06
N THR A 96 8.03 -21.47 0.61
CA THR A 96 9.31 -21.95 1.15
C THR A 96 9.94 -21.00 2.15
N ASN A 97 9.62 -19.73 2.08
CA ASN A 97 10.08 -18.69 2.98
C ASN A 97 8.95 -17.67 3.19
N PRO A 98 8.08 -17.88 4.18
CA PRO A 98 6.93 -17.00 4.43
C PRO A 98 7.35 -15.70 5.13
N GLU A 99 8.31 -14.99 4.57
CA GLU A 99 8.66 -13.65 4.99
C GLU A 99 7.76 -12.64 4.27
N TYR A 100 7.12 -11.79 5.04
CA TYR A 100 6.29 -10.71 4.49
C TYR A 100 7.15 -9.49 4.22
N TYR A 101 7.02 -8.92 3.03
CA TYR A 101 7.71 -7.68 2.67
C TYR A 101 6.90 -6.82 1.71
N ILE A 102 7.29 -5.56 1.66
CA ILE A 102 6.73 -4.56 0.77
C ILE A 102 7.74 -4.30 -0.33
N ASN A 103 7.34 -4.51 -1.58
CA ASN A 103 8.12 -4.17 -2.74
C ASN A 103 7.80 -2.75 -3.18
N VAL A 104 8.79 -1.87 -3.17
CA VAL A 104 8.67 -0.49 -3.62
C VAL A 104 9.48 -0.32 -4.89
N PHE A 105 8.86 0.27 -5.90
CA PHE A 105 9.46 0.47 -7.22
C PHE A 105 9.55 1.94 -7.58
N GLY A 106 10.34 2.23 -8.62
CA GLY A 106 10.42 3.57 -9.12
C GLY A 106 11.43 3.74 -10.25
N ARG A 107 11.77 5.00 -10.51
CA ARG A 107 12.66 5.42 -11.58
C ARG A 107 13.78 6.29 -11.05
N ILE A 108 14.82 6.48 -11.87
CA ILE A 108 15.92 7.37 -11.60
C ILE A 108 16.04 8.46 -12.66
N ASN A 109 16.57 9.62 -12.27
CA ASN A 109 16.98 10.70 -13.17
C ASN A 109 15.88 11.18 -14.13
N ASN A 110 14.60 10.97 -13.80
CA ASN A 110 13.43 11.24 -14.66
C ASN A 110 13.47 10.49 -16.00
N ILE A 111 14.13 9.33 -16.07
CA ILE A 111 14.21 8.50 -17.27
C ILE A 111 13.05 7.48 -17.24
N GLU A 112 12.16 7.52 -18.21
CA GLU A 112 10.97 6.64 -18.25
C GLU A 112 11.32 5.14 -18.36
N GLU A 113 12.40 4.82 -19.11
CA GLU A 113 12.88 3.44 -19.29
C GLU A 113 13.81 2.97 -18.18
N SER A 114 13.94 3.72 -17.08
CA SER A 114 14.70 3.30 -15.91
C SER A 114 13.82 2.58 -14.89
N GLY A 115 14.44 1.73 -14.07
CA GLY A 115 13.74 0.99 -13.02
C GLY A 115 14.66 0.62 -11.88
N TRP A 116 14.08 0.48 -10.70
CA TRP A 116 14.69 -0.07 -9.50
C TRP A 116 13.60 -0.68 -8.61
N GLY A 117 13.99 -1.60 -7.73
CA GLY A 117 13.11 -2.18 -6.73
C GLY A 117 13.82 -2.31 -5.39
N VAL A 118 13.09 -2.08 -4.30
CA VAL A 118 13.52 -2.25 -2.91
C VAL A 118 12.53 -3.15 -2.20
N ASP A 119 13.03 -4.16 -1.50
CA ASP A 119 12.27 -5.05 -0.65
C ASP A 119 12.42 -4.60 0.80
N ILE A 120 11.30 -4.35 1.47
CA ILE A 120 11.24 -3.85 2.83
C ILE A 120 10.53 -4.87 3.70
N PRO A 121 11.21 -5.54 4.64
CA PRO A 121 10.60 -6.55 5.48
C PRO A 121 9.50 -5.99 6.37
N ILE A 122 8.52 -6.85 6.69
CA ILE A 122 7.46 -6.59 7.66
C ILE A 122 7.71 -7.50 8.86
N ASN A 123 7.77 -6.92 10.04
CA ASN A 123 7.91 -7.66 11.30
C ASN A 123 6.63 -8.42 11.66
N ASP A 124 6.72 -9.38 12.59
CA ASP A 124 5.58 -10.18 13.07
C ASP A 124 4.45 -9.33 13.68
N ASP A 125 4.75 -8.14 14.16
CA ASP A 125 3.78 -7.18 14.68
C ASP A 125 3.19 -6.24 13.63
N GLU A 126 3.37 -6.57 12.35
CA GLU A 126 2.94 -5.80 11.17
C GLU A 126 3.64 -4.43 10.99
N SER A 127 4.67 -4.13 11.79
CA SER A 127 5.48 -2.92 11.59
C SER A 127 6.45 -3.07 10.41
N VAL A 128 6.74 -1.95 9.76
CA VAL A 128 7.69 -1.89 8.63
C VAL A 128 9.12 -1.82 9.17
N ASN A 129 10.01 -2.67 8.66
CA ASN A 129 11.41 -2.73 9.07
C ASN A 129 12.31 -2.05 8.02
N LEU A 130 12.55 -0.75 8.19
CA LEU A 130 13.42 0.02 7.29
C LEU A 130 14.91 -0.28 7.47
N GLU A 131 15.30 -0.79 8.64
CA GLU A 131 16.71 -1.08 8.92
C GLU A 131 17.23 -2.28 8.12
N GLU A 132 16.32 -3.20 7.74
CA GLU A 132 16.63 -4.40 6.97
C GLU A 132 16.18 -4.33 5.51
N MET A 133 15.85 -3.13 5.00
CA MET A 133 15.50 -2.98 3.59
C MET A 133 16.72 -3.25 2.70
N ILE A 134 16.47 -3.92 1.58
CA ILE A 134 17.49 -4.32 0.60
C ILE A 134 17.07 -3.95 -0.82
N MET A 135 18.04 -3.87 -1.72
CA MET A 135 17.70 -3.82 -3.15
C MET A 135 17.14 -5.17 -3.59
N GLY A 136 15.88 -5.17 -4.02
CA GLY A 136 15.18 -6.32 -4.59
C GLY A 136 15.59 -6.55 -6.05
N ASP A 137 15.75 -5.44 -6.79
CA ASP A 137 16.22 -5.44 -8.17
C ASP A 137 17.38 -4.48 -8.37
N TYR A 138 18.21 -4.75 -9.40
CA TYR A 138 19.26 -3.82 -9.81
C TYR A 138 18.67 -2.58 -10.48
N ILE A 139 19.37 -1.46 -10.35
CA ILE A 139 18.99 -0.24 -11.06
C ILE A 139 19.29 -0.42 -12.54
N SER A 140 18.32 -0.19 -13.41
CA SER A 140 18.43 -0.37 -14.85
C SER A 140 17.99 0.85 -15.64
N ILE A 141 18.51 0.97 -16.88
CA ILE A 141 18.03 1.89 -17.91
C ILE A 141 17.89 1.08 -19.21
N GLY A 142 16.69 1.11 -19.80
CA GLY A 142 16.40 0.30 -21.01
C GLY A 142 16.55 -1.22 -20.78
N GLY A 143 16.38 -1.69 -19.53
CA GLY A 143 16.56 -3.08 -19.14
C GLY A 143 18.01 -3.50 -18.85
N GLU A 144 18.98 -2.61 -19.04
CA GLU A 144 20.40 -2.88 -18.77
C GLU A 144 20.82 -2.31 -17.40
N PRO A 145 21.54 -3.09 -16.55
CA PRO A 145 22.01 -2.60 -15.26
C PRO A 145 22.97 -1.42 -15.43
N ILE A 146 22.81 -0.41 -14.56
CA ILE A 146 23.81 0.66 -14.46
C ILE A 146 24.92 0.24 -13.50
N THR A 147 26.15 0.32 -13.94
CA THR A 147 27.36 0.06 -13.14
C THR A 147 28.08 1.35 -12.80
#